data_2aaa88fb43606ecd819efceddd775ca6
#
_entry.id   2aaa88fb43606ecd819efceddd775ca6
#
_cell.length_a   1.000
_cell.length_b   1.000
_cell.length_c   1.000
_cell.angle_alpha   90.00
_cell.angle_beta   90.00
_cell.angle_gamma   90.00
#
_symmetry.space_group_name_H-M   'P 1'
#
loop_
_entity.id
_entity.type
_entity.pdbx_description
1 polymer ?
#
loop_
_entity_poly.entity_id
_entity_poly.type
_entity_poly.pdbx_seq_one_letter_code
_entity_poly.pdbx_strand_id
1 'polypeptide(L)'
;MGRALGGGLIMGVALGAGTAVGPALADGLGLTGFAARLVPAVLVSAVAVPLVVFTLRRRGGSLRDIGFGGQGGNLRALVIGAGVTSGAAALVLGAATAAGLLSWSRPDVPELAGFLVTNGAVALLLEALPEETTLRGQTWTALRGRFGGVVSALGTTAVFLVVPGLSTVVEAGVAPLVGRAAGPVGLAPGGQNPVDYLILLVFFGLMLVTARTAVRRAPLCAGIGAHLAFLTVNRVVFEGDERDAGWSVHLSSPDVELLVPVYLLVAMAGFAAWRWAERRRGGAPSAADVGSVSRRAAATR
;
A
#
# COMPACT_ATOMS: atom_id res chain seq x y z
N MET A 1 -20.23 0.56 12.30
CA MET A 1 -19.44 -0.70 12.14
C MET A 1 -19.59 -1.30 10.73
N GLY A 2 -20.78 -1.59 10.20
CA GLY A 2 -20.92 -2.24 8.87
C GLY A 2 -20.16 -1.59 7.70
N ARG A 3 -20.00 -0.24 7.69
CA ARG A 3 -19.21 0.45 6.66
C ARG A 3 -17.71 0.16 6.73
N ALA A 4 -17.18 0.02 7.93
CA ALA A 4 -15.75 -0.26 8.14
C ALA A 4 -15.43 -1.70 7.71
N LEU A 5 -16.27 -2.65 8.06
CA LEU A 5 -16.12 -4.05 7.62
C LEU A 5 -16.35 -4.21 6.11
N GLY A 6 -17.22 -3.36 5.52
CA GLY A 6 -17.50 -3.39 4.08
C GLY A 6 -16.27 -3.22 3.19
N GLY A 7 -15.28 -2.40 3.60
CA GLY A 7 -14.03 -2.27 2.85
C GLY A 7 -13.21 -3.56 2.84
N GLY A 8 -13.03 -4.18 4.02
CA GLY A 8 -12.34 -5.47 4.12
C GLY A 8 -13.05 -6.59 3.36
N LEU A 9 -14.39 -6.63 3.43
CA LEU A 9 -15.18 -7.61 2.68
C LEU A 9 -15.02 -7.43 1.17
N ILE A 10 -15.12 -6.20 0.66
CA ILE A 10 -14.90 -5.90 -0.77
C ILE A 10 -13.52 -6.37 -1.20
N MET A 11 -12.48 -6.05 -0.40
CA MET A 11 -11.11 -6.42 -0.73
C MET A 11 -10.91 -7.94 -0.73
N GLY A 12 -11.33 -8.64 0.33
CA GLY A 12 -11.17 -10.09 0.43
C GLY A 12 -11.90 -10.86 -0.67
N VAL A 13 -13.13 -10.40 -1.03
CA VAL A 13 -13.89 -11.00 -2.13
C VAL A 13 -13.23 -10.70 -3.49
N ALA A 14 -12.82 -9.45 -3.73
CA ALA A 14 -12.18 -9.09 -4.98
C ALA A 14 -10.85 -9.83 -5.18
N LEU A 15 -10.02 -9.92 -4.12
CA LEU A 15 -8.75 -10.62 -4.15
C LEU A 15 -8.97 -12.12 -4.39
N GLY A 16 -9.79 -12.78 -3.58
CA GLY A 16 -10.02 -14.22 -3.70
C GLY A 16 -10.68 -14.64 -5.02
N ALA A 17 -11.66 -13.85 -5.51
CA ALA A 17 -12.27 -14.12 -6.81
C ALA A 17 -11.29 -13.83 -7.96
N GLY A 18 -10.52 -12.74 -7.89
CA GLY A 18 -9.54 -12.37 -8.92
C GLY A 18 -8.39 -13.37 -9.02
N THR A 19 -7.90 -13.89 -7.89
CA THR A 19 -6.83 -14.91 -7.86
C THR A 19 -7.33 -16.29 -8.28
N ALA A 20 -8.60 -16.62 -8.07
CA ALA A 20 -9.20 -17.85 -8.56
C ALA A 20 -9.44 -17.81 -10.09
N VAL A 21 -10.11 -16.74 -10.57
CA VAL A 21 -10.55 -16.61 -11.97
C VAL A 21 -9.43 -16.17 -12.90
N GLY A 22 -8.54 -15.31 -12.44
CA GLY A 22 -7.50 -14.70 -13.26
C GLY A 22 -6.59 -15.70 -13.97
N PRO A 23 -5.98 -16.64 -13.24
CA PRO A 23 -5.15 -17.69 -13.88
C PRO A 23 -5.94 -18.57 -14.85
N ALA A 24 -7.17 -18.98 -14.51
CA ALA A 24 -7.99 -19.76 -15.42
C ALA A 24 -8.29 -19.01 -16.73
N LEU A 25 -8.54 -17.71 -16.64
CA LEU A 25 -8.75 -16.86 -17.81
C LEU A 25 -7.46 -16.68 -18.61
N ALA A 26 -6.32 -16.48 -17.96
CA ALA A 26 -5.03 -16.36 -18.61
C ALA A 26 -4.66 -17.64 -19.37
N ASP A 27 -4.84 -18.80 -18.74
CA ASP A 27 -4.62 -20.12 -19.34
C ASP A 27 -5.53 -20.33 -20.55
N GLY A 28 -6.83 -20.04 -20.41
CA GLY A 28 -7.82 -20.14 -21.49
C GLY A 28 -7.54 -19.23 -22.69
N LEU A 29 -6.83 -18.11 -22.47
CA LEU A 29 -6.40 -17.19 -23.53
C LEU A 29 -4.98 -17.47 -24.03
N GLY A 30 -4.29 -18.48 -23.51
CA GLY A 30 -2.90 -18.80 -23.86
C GLY A 30 -1.89 -17.74 -23.46
N LEU A 31 -2.19 -16.93 -22.42
CA LEU A 31 -1.31 -15.86 -21.97
C LEU A 31 -0.21 -16.41 -21.06
N THR A 32 1.00 -15.84 -21.20
CA THR A 32 2.17 -16.20 -20.39
C THR A 32 2.89 -14.97 -19.84
N GLY A 33 3.82 -15.18 -18.93
CA GLY A 33 4.70 -14.13 -18.40
C GLY A 33 3.94 -12.96 -17.77
N PHE A 34 4.28 -11.75 -18.17
CA PHE A 34 3.67 -10.52 -17.65
C PHE A 34 2.15 -10.45 -17.90
N ALA A 35 1.71 -10.82 -19.11
CA ALA A 35 0.29 -10.79 -19.48
C ALA A 35 -0.56 -11.70 -18.57
N ALA A 36 -0.07 -12.90 -18.27
CA ALA A 36 -0.76 -13.83 -17.37
C ALA A 36 -0.88 -13.26 -15.94
N ARG A 37 0.16 -12.59 -15.42
CA ARG A 37 0.13 -11.95 -14.10
C ARG A 37 -0.76 -10.69 -14.06
N LEU A 38 -0.91 -10.01 -15.18
CA LEU A 38 -1.71 -8.80 -15.27
C LEU A 38 -3.22 -9.09 -15.21
N VAL A 39 -3.69 -10.25 -15.71
CA VAL A 39 -5.11 -10.61 -15.71
C VAL A 39 -5.72 -10.61 -14.30
N PRO A 40 -5.22 -11.37 -13.31
CA PRO A 40 -5.76 -11.33 -11.94
C PRO A 40 -5.66 -9.92 -11.33
N ALA A 41 -4.58 -9.18 -11.60
CA ALA A 41 -4.40 -7.83 -11.08
C ALA A 41 -5.48 -6.87 -11.59
N VAL A 42 -5.78 -6.91 -12.89
CA VAL A 42 -6.86 -6.12 -13.49
C VAL A 42 -8.22 -6.53 -12.91
N LEU A 43 -8.50 -7.84 -12.77
CA LEU A 43 -9.76 -8.32 -12.22
C LEU A 43 -9.99 -7.83 -10.78
N VAL A 44 -8.98 -7.92 -9.91
CA VAL A 44 -9.08 -7.44 -8.52
C VAL A 44 -9.41 -5.96 -8.49
N SER A 45 -8.68 -5.13 -9.21
CA SER A 45 -8.95 -3.69 -9.29
C SER A 45 -10.29 -3.38 -9.94
N ALA A 46 -10.69 -4.09 -11.00
CA ALA A 46 -11.95 -3.91 -11.70
C ALA A 46 -13.18 -4.28 -10.85
N VAL A 47 -13.01 -5.09 -9.83
CA VAL A 47 -14.07 -5.41 -8.85
C VAL A 47 -14.01 -4.45 -7.66
N ALA A 48 -12.86 -4.32 -7.00
CA ALA A 48 -12.75 -3.58 -5.75
C ALA A 48 -13.01 -2.07 -5.92
N VAL A 49 -12.37 -1.45 -6.91
CA VAL A 49 -12.43 0.01 -7.08
C VAL A 49 -13.84 0.49 -7.47
N PRO A 50 -14.52 -0.11 -8.48
CA PRO A 50 -15.90 0.27 -8.81
C PRO A 50 -16.89 0.04 -7.67
N LEU A 51 -16.74 -1.03 -6.88
CA LEU A 51 -17.60 -1.27 -5.72
C LEU A 51 -17.44 -0.18 -4.65
N VAL A 52 -16.19 0.25 -4.38
CA VAL A 52 -15.95 1.40 -3.49
C VAL A 52 -16.59 2.67 -4.06
N VAL A 53 -16.35 2.98 -5.33
CA VAL A 53 -16.93 4.16 -6.01
C VAL A 53 -18.46 4.13 -5.96
N PHE A 54 -19.07 2.98 -6.24
CA PHE A 54 -20.52 2.81 -6.19
C PHE A 54 -21.07 3.05 -4.77
N THR A 55 -20.44 2.47 -3.75
CA THR A 55 -20.87 2.66 -2.35
C THR A 55 -20.73 4.13 -1.90
N LEU A 56 -19.69 4.82 -2.39
CA LEU A 56 -19.50 6.25 -2.16
C LEU A 56 -20.59 7.07 -2.84
N ARG A 57 -20.80 6.87 -4.15
CA ARG A 57 -21.78 7.65 -4.94
C ARG A 57 -23.21 7.46 -4.48
N ARG A 58 -23.61 6.25 -4.09
CA ARG A 58 -24.92 6.01 -3.47
C ARG A 58 -25.20 6.83 -2.21
N ARG A 59 -24.15 7.39 -1.60
CA ARG A 59 -24.22 8.23 -0.40
C ARG A 59 -23.94 9.72 -0.67
N GLY A 60 -23.92 10.12 -1.93
CA GLY A 60 -23.58 11.48 -2.34
C GLY A 60 -22.09 11.84 -2.15
N GLY A 61 -21.24 10.85 -1.90
CA GLY A 61 -19.82 11.05 -1.70
C GLY A 61 -19.01 11.05 -3.00
N SER A 62 -17.75 11.45 -2.89
CA SER A 62 -16.79 11.60 -3.98
C SER A 62 -15.45 10.89 -3.65
N LEU A 63 -14.59 10.71 -4.65
CA LEU A 63 -13.25 10.18 -4.44
C LEU A 63 -12.40 11.05 -3.50
N ARG A 64 -12.70 12.34 -3.39
CA ARG A 64 -12.01 13.24 -2.45
C ARG A 64 -12.28 12.86 -1.00
N ASP A 65 -13.47 12.35 -0.69
CA ASP A 65 -13.85 11.97 0.68
C ASP A 65 -13.06 10.76 1.20
N ILE A 66 -12.56 9.92 0.30
CA ILE A 66 -11.64 8.81 0.64
C ILE A 66 -10.18 9.17 0.53
N GLY A 67 -9.85 10.39 0.10
CA GLY A 67 -8.50 10.93 0.14
C GLY A 67 -7.78 11.03 -1.18
N PHE A 68 -8.47 10.95 -2.32
CA PHE A 68 -7.90 11.41 -3.60
C PHE A 68 -7.95 12.93 -3.70
N GLY A 69 -7.07 13.51 -4.51
CA GLY A 69 -7.01 14.96 -4.78
C GLY A 69 -7.13 15.27 -6.27
N GLY A 70 -6.67 16.46 -6.67
CA GLY A 70 -6.44 16.78 -8.09
C GLY A 70 -5.13 16.15 -8.58
N GLN A 71 -4.92 16.09 -9.92
CA GLN A 71 -3.81 15.37 -10.56
C GLN A 71 -2.43 15.70 -9.96
N GLY A 72 -2.06 16.99 -9.90
CA GLY A 72 -0.76 17.40 -9.33
C GLY A 72 -0.61 17.06 -7.84
N GLY A 73 -1.72 17.12 -7.08
CA GLY A 73 -1.74 16.73 -5.67
C GLY A 73 -1.56 15.22 -5.48
N ASN A 74 -2.18 14.42 -6.35
CA ASN A 74 -2.08 12.95 -6.32
C ASN A 74 -0.64 12.49 -6.59
N LEU A 75 -0.01 12.98 -7.67
CA LEU A 75 1.36 12.61 -8.01
C LEU A 75 2.34 13.03 -6.93
N ARG A 76 2.24 14.26 -6.41
CA ARG A 76 3.10 14.72 -5.31
C ARG A 76 2.97 13.84 -4.08
N ALA A 77 1.76 13.49 -3.68
CA ALA A 77 1.52 12.64 -2.51
C ALA A 77 2.06 11.22 -2.73
N LEU A 78 1.87 10.65 -3.93
CA LEU A 78 2.43 9.35 -4.31
C LEU A 78 3.95 9.33 -4.20
N VAL A 79 4.62 10.35 -4.77
CA VAL A 79 6.09 10.49 -4.70
C VAL A 79 6.57 10.68 -3.26
N ILE A 80 5.84 11.42 -2.42
CA ILE A 80 6.20 11.55 -0.99
C ILE A 80 6.10 10.18 -0.30
N GLY A 81 5.00 9.45 -0.51
CA GLY A 81 4.82 8.11 0.06
C GLY A 81 5.92 7.15 -0.36
N ALA A 82 6.18 7.06 -1.66
CA ALA A 82 7.24 6.22 -2.20
C ALA A 82 8.62 6.65 -1.70
N GLY A 83 8.92 7.96 -1.72
CA GLY A 83 10.23 8.49 -1.34
C GLY A 83 10.58 8.29 0.14
N VAL A 84 9.62 8.48 1.05
CA VAL A 84 9.83 8.24 2.49
C VAL A 84 10.06 6.75 2.76
N THR A 85 9.27 5.87 2.15
CA THR A 85 9.39 4.42 2.35
C THR A 85 10.69 3.88 1.74
N SER A 86 11.01 4.25 0.49
CA SER A 86 12.29 3.84 -0.14
C SER A 86 13.50 4.43 0.57
N GLY A 87 13.43 5.67 1.05
CA GLY A 87 14.49 6.29 1.82
C GLY A 87 14.75 5.58 3.16
N ALA A 88 13.69 5.17 3.86
CA ALA A 88 13.79 4.37 5.08
C ALA A 88 14.43 3.00 4.82
N ALA A 89 13.99 2.31 3.75
CA ALA A 89 14.57 1.05 3.33
C ALA A 89 16.05 1.21 2.96
N ALA A 90 16.39 2.22 2.14
CA ALA A 90 17.78 2.49 1.75
C ALA A 90 18.68 2.78 2.96
N LEU A 91 18.17 3.50 3.96
CA LEU A 91 18.92 3.78 5.20
C LEU A 91 19.20 2.49 5.98
N VAL A 92 18.19 1.66 6.21
CA VAL A 92 18.32 0.44 7.03
C VAL A 92 19.11 -0.62 6.31
N LEU A 93 18.80 -0.88 5.02
CA LEU A 93 19.53 -1.88 4.21
C LEU A 93 20.96 -1.43 3.92
N GLY A 94 21.19 -0.13 3.72
CA GLY A 94 22.53 0.44 3.58
C GLY A 94 23.38 0.26 4.84
N ALA A 95 22.81 0.49 6.02
CA ALA A 95 23.47 0.24 7.28
C ALA A 95 23.76 -1.26 7.48
N ALA A 96 22.84 -2.14 7.15
CA ALA A 96 23.01 -3.59 7.19
C ALA A 96 24.11 -4.06 6.22
N THR A 97 24.19 -3.47 5.02
CA THR A 97 25.28 -3.73 4.06
C THR A 97 26.62 -3.31 4.64
N ALA A 98 26.71 -2.11 5.24
CA ALA A 98 27.94 -1.63 5.87
C ALA A 98 28.37 -2.51 7.06
N ALA A 99 27.42 -3.14 7.75
CA ALA A 99 27.66 -4.11 8.82
C ALA A 99 28.01 -5.53 8.32
N GLY A 100 28.02 -5.77 6.99
CA GLY A 100 28.30 -7.09 6.41
C GLY A 100 27.16 -8.11 6.52
N LEU A 101 25.96 -7.66 6.87
CA LEU A 101 24.77 -8.52 6.96
C LEU A 101 24.14 -8.81 5.59
N LEU A 102 24.41 -7.97 4.60
CA LEU A 102 23.90 -8.07 3.24
C LEU A 102 25.04 -7.98 2.24
N SER A 103 24.98 -8.81 1.19
CA SER A 103 25.81 -8.67 0.00
C SER A 103 24.93 -8.62 -1.25
N TRP A 104 25.23 -7.69 -2.16
CA TRP A 104 24.42 -7.41 -3.33
C TRP A 104 24.95 -8.14 -4.55
N SER A 105 24.07 -8.71 -5.36
CA SER A 105 24.39 -9.22 -6.69
C SER A 105 24.81 -8.07 -7.64
N ARG A 106 25.40 -8.40 -8.78
CA ARG A 106 25.60 -7.41 -9.83
C ARG A 106 24.25 -7.09 -10.48
N PRO A 107 23.85 -5.81 -10.57
CA PRO A 107 22.58 -5.47 -11.20
C PRO A 107 22.62 -5.69 -12.72
N ASP A 108 21.64 -6.41 -13.26
CA ASP A 108 21.28 -6.37 -14.67
C ASP A 108 20.28 -5.21 -14.86
N VAL A 109 20.79 -4.07 -15.36
CA VAL A 109 19.99 -2.83 -15.45
C VAL A 109 18.80 -2.95 -16.41
N PRO A 110 18.91 -3.54 -17.61
CA PRO A 110 17.78 -3.82 -18.49
C PRO A 110 16.70 -4.67 -17.83
N GLU A 111 17.08 -5.77 -17.19
CA GLU A 111 16.15 -6.68 -16.53
C GLU A 111 15.47 -6.01 -15.34
N LEU A 112 16.23 -5.32 -14.49
CA LEU A 112 15.68 -4.54 -13.37
C LEU A 112 14.70 -3.47 -13.84
N ALA A 113 15.00 -2.74 -14.90
CA ALA A 113 14.09 -1.74 -15.45
C ALA A 113 12.80 -2.37 -15.97
N GLY A 114 12.89 -3.48 -16.68
CA GLY A 114 11.74 -4.29 -17.13
C GLY A 114 10.91 -4.79 -15.96
N PHE A 115 11.57 -5.33 -14.93
CA PHE A 115 10.91 -5.79 -13.70
C PHE A 115 10.18 -4.65 -12.98
N LEU A 116 10.82 -3.52 -12.78
CA LEU A 116 10.21 -2.38 -12.08
C LEU A 116 8.92 -1.90 -12.77
N VAL A 117 8.88 -1.87 -14.10
CA VAL A 117 7.70 -1.49 -14.86
C VAL A 117 6.60 -2.55 -14.75
N THR A 118 6.92 -3.81 -15.03
CA THR A 118 5.94 -4.91 -15.05
C THR A 118 5.44 -5.25 -13.66
N ASN A 119 6.33 -5.34 -12.68
CA ASN A 119 5.97 -5.56 -11.28
C ASN A 119 5.19 -4.36 -10.72
N GLY A 120 5.60 -3.13 -11.04
CA GLY A 120 4.91 -1.92 -10.61
C GLY A 120 3.46 -1.88 -11.10
N ALA A 121 3.21 -2.26 -12.36
CA ALA A 121 1.84 -2.35 -12.90
C ALA A 121 1.00 -3.43 -12.19
N VAL A 122 1.57 -4.64 -12.00
CA VAL A 122 0.87 -5.73 -11.31
C VAL A 122 0.64 -5.36 -9.84
N ALA A 123 1.65 -4.87 -9.13
CA ALA A 123 1.54 -4.47 -7.72
C ALA A 123 0.51 -3.34 -7.51
N LEU A 124 0.47 -2.37 -8.43
CA LEU A 124 -0.51 -1.29 -8.38
C LEU A 124 -1.94 -1.83 -8.48
N LEU A 125 -2.20 -2.69 -9.47
CA LEU A 125 -3.56 -3.15 -9.78
C LEU A 125 -4.03 -4.32 -8.90
N LEU A 126 -3.11 -5.17 -8.45
CA LEU A 126 -3.46 -6.32 -7.61
C LEU A 126 -3.62 -5.93 -6.14
N GLU A 127 -2.76 -5.04 -5.64
CA GLU A 127 -2.59 -4.80 -4.21
C GLU A 127 -2.75 -3.31 -3.85
N ALA A 128 -1.85 -2.42 -4.30
CA ALA A 128 -1.78 -1.08 -3.77
C ALA A 128 -3.04 -0.22 -4.02
N LEU A 129 -3.58 -0.22 -5.23
CA LEU A 129 -4.78 0.57 -5.55
C LEU A 129 -6.05 -0.02 -4.91
N PRO A 130 -6.39 -1.31 -5.05
CA PRO A 130 -7.59 -1.87 -4.46
C PRO A 130 -7.53 -1.89 -2.93
N GLU A 131 -6.40 -2.25 -2.31
CA GLU A 131 -6.26 -2.28 -0.86
C GLU A 131 -6.32 -0.89 -0.24
N GLU A 132 -5.61 0.09 -0.81
CA GLU A 132 -5.66 1.43 -0.27
C GLU A 132 -7.04 2.07 -0.42
N THR A 133 -7.74 1.84 -1.54
CA THR A 133 -9.10 2.39 -1.73
C THR A 133 -10.12 1.76 -0.80
N THR A 134 -10.06 0.46 -0.57
CA THR A 134 -10.98 -0.29 0.31
C THR A 134 -10.68 -0.07 1.78
N LEU A 135 -9.41 -0.17 2.18
CA LEU A 135 -9.01 -0.15 3.59
C LEU A 135 -8.70 1.27 4.07
N ARG A 136 -7.73 1.94 3.46
CA ARG A 136 -7.33 3.30 3.88
C ARG A 136 -8.26 4.35 3.32
N GLY A 137 -8.97 4.06 2.21
CA GLY A 137 -10.06 4.88 1.68
C GLY A 137 -11.34 4.70 2.49
N GLN A 138 -12.07 3.61 2.27
CA GLN A 138 -13.42 3.40 2.80
C GLN A 138 -13.43 3.05 4.29
N THR A 139 -12.67 2.02 4.72
CA THR A 139 -12.67 1.54 6.11
C THR A 139 -12.16 2.61 7.07
N TRP A 140 -10.99 3.20 6.79
CA TRP A 140 -10.43 4.29 7.59
C TRP A 140 -11.39 5.47 7.72
N THR A 141 -11.95 5.96 6.61
CA THR A 141 -12.86 7.11 6.61
C THR A 141 -14.12 6.81 7.44
N ALA A 142 -14.64 5.58 7.35
CA ALA A 142 -15.79 5.16 8.13
C ALA A 142 -15.50 5.09 9.64
N LEU A 143 -14.32 4.60 10.03
CA LEU A 143 -13.89 4.57 11.43
C LEU A 143 -13.57 5.97 11.95
N ARG A 144 -12.87 6.77 11.15
CA ARG A 144 -12.44 8.13 11.53
C ARG A 144 -13.59 9.09 11.77
N GLY A 145 -14.72 8.86 11.12
CA GLY A 145 -15.96 9.62 11.37
C GLY A 145 -16.64 9.32 12.71
N ARG A 146 -16.22 8.25 13.43
CA ARG A 146 -16.84 7.84 14.71
C ARG A 146 -15.84 7.76 15.86
N PHE A 147 -14.58 7.55 15.58
CA PHE A 147 -13.53 7.27 16.57
C PHE A 147 -12.32 8.19 16.40
N GLY A 148 -11.51 8.30 17.43
CA GLY A 148 -10.22 9.01 17.40
C GLY A 148 -9.23 8.35 16.43
N GLY A 149 -8.12 9.05 16.14
CA GLY A 149 -7.11 8.60 15.17
C GLY A 149 -6.51 7.24 15.50
N VAL A 150 -6.18 6.99 16.76
CA VAL A 150 -5.55 5.74 17.21
C VAL A 150 -6.49 4.55 17.01
N VAL A 151 -7.74 4.67 17.49
CA VAL A 151 -8.74 3.59 17.34
C VAL A 151 -9.02 3.30 15.86
N SER A 152 -9.05 4.34 15.02
CA SER A 152 -9.23 4.16 13.58
C SER A 152 -8.03 3.49 12.92
N ALA A 153 -6.80 3.79 13.36
CA ALA A 153 -5.59 3.13 12.86
C ALA A 153 -5.59 1.64 13.22
N LEU A 154 -5.79 1.32 14.49
CA LEU A 154 -5.86 -0.07 14.97
C LEU A 154 -7.01 -0.83 14.32
N GLY A 155 -8.19 -0.23 14.22
CA GLY A 155 -9.35 -0.85 13.59
C GLY A 155 -9.18 -1.11 12.09
N THR A 156 -8.54 -0.17 11.36
CA THR A 156 -8.23 -0.38 9.94
C THR A 156 -7.20 -1.49 9.75
N THR A 157 -6.16 -1.52 10.59
CA THR A 157 -5.15 -2.58 10.58
C THR A 157 -5.78 -3.93 10.94
N ALA A 158 -6.66 -3.98 11.95
CA ALA A 158 -7.36 -5.23 12.31
C ALA A 158 -8.23 -5.77 11.17
N VAL A 159 -8.94 -4.89 10.43
CA VAL A 159 -9.69 -5.29 9.22
C VAL A 159 -8.73 -5.80 8.15
N PHE A 160 -7.57 -5.17 7.97
CA PHE A 160 -6.55 -5.60 7.02
C PHE A 160 -6.04 -7.01 7.31
N LEU A 161 -5.79 -7.36 8.59
CA LEU A 161 -5.31 -8.69 8.99
C LEU A 161 -6.29 -9.82 8.62
N VAL A 162 -7.56 -9.52 8.47
CA VAL A 162 -8.60 -10.52 8.11
C VAL A 162 -8.67 -10.73 6.58
N VAL A 163 -8.21 -9.77 5.78
CA VAL A 163 -8.34 -9.82 4.32
C VAL A 163 -7.67 -11.06 3.70
N PRO A 164 -6.43 -11.46 4.05
CA PRO A 164 -5.80 -12.66 3.49
C PRO A 164 -6.60 -13.93 3.76
N GLY A 165 -7.04 -14.12 5.01
CA GLY A 165 -7.87 -15.28 5.37
C GLY A 165 -9.19 -15.32 4.63
N LEU A 166 -9.85 -14.16 4.50
CA LEU A 166 -11.10 -14.06 3.72
C LEU A 166 -10.84 -14.35 2.23
N SER A 167 -9.75 -13.85 1.67
CA SER A 167 -9.43 -14.09 0.25
C SER A 167 -9.18 -15.56 -0.06
N THR A 168 -8.48 -16.29 0.82
CA THR A 168 -8.25 -17.74 0.63
C THR A 168 -9.56 -18.55 0.72
N VAL A 169 -10.49 -18.16 1.61
CA VAL A 169 -11.83 -18.79 1.67
C VAL A 169 -12.60 -18.56 0.39
N VAL A 170 -12.60 -17.33 -0.14
CA VAL A 170 -13.29 -16.99 -1.39
C VAL A 170 -12.63 -17.71 -2.57
N GLU A 171 -11.31 -17.72 -2.64
CA GLU A 171 -10.55 -18.42 -3.68
C GLU A 171 -10.88 -19.91 -3.68
N ALA A 172 -10.84 -20.58 -2.53
CA ALA A 172 -11.18 -22.00 -2.41
C ALA A 172 -12.62 -22.32 -2.83
N GLY A 173 -13.56 -21.38 -2.62
CA GLY A 173 -14.95 -21.54 -3.06
C GLY A 173 -15.15 -21.28 -4.55
N VAL A 174 -14.36 -20.38 -5.17
CA VAL A 174 -14.50 -19.97 -6.57
C VAL A 174 -13.67 -20.84 -7.53
N ALA A 175 -12.47 -21.27 -7.12
CA ALA A 175 -11.56 -22.03 -7.96
C ALA A 175 -12.20 -23.29 -8.62
N PRO A 176 -12.98 -24.13 -7.91
CA PRO A 176 -13.64 -25.27 -8.54
C PRO A 176 -14.67 -24.88 -9.61
N LEU A 177 -15.31 -23.71 -9.48
CA LEU A 177 -16.29 -23.24 -10.46
C LEU A 177 -15.66 -22.87 -11.82
N VAL A 178 -14.34 -22.64 -11.82
CA VAL A 178 -13.57 -22.34 -13.02
C VAL A 178 -12.60 -23.48 -13.40
N GLY A 179 -12.86 -24.70 -12.87
CA GLY A 179 -12.10 -25.91 -13.21
C GLY A 179 -10.70 -26.00 -12.59
N ARG A 180 -10.43 -25.24 -11.53
CA ARG A 180 -9.15 -25.26 -10.80
C ARG A 180 -9.30 -25.97 -9.44
N ALA A 181 -8.21 -26.56 -8.96
CA ALA A 181 -8.21 -27.11 -7.59
C ALA A 181 -8.31 -25.99 -6.57
N ALA A 182 -9.08 -26.25 -5.50
CA ALA A 182 -9.13 -25.35 -4.38
C ALA A 182 -7.76 -25.28 -3.67
N GLY A 183 -7.27 -24.06 -3.46
CA GLY A 183 -6.08 -23.83 -2.65
C GLY A 183 -6.33 -24.03 -1.15
N PRO A 184 -5.27 -24.09 -0.33
CA PRO A 184 -5.40 -24.18 1.12
C PRO A 184 -6.02 -22.89 1.69
N VAL A 185 -6.93 -23.06 2.65
CA VAL A 185 -7.50 -21.93 3.41
C VAL A 185 -6.56 -21.62 4.58
N GLY A 186 -6.12 -20.36 4.69
CA GLY A 186 -5.18 -19.93 5.72
C GLY A 186 -5.12 -18.42 5.88
N LEU A 187 -4.44 -17.97 6.95
CA LEU A 187 -4.24 -16.54 7.26
C LEU A 187 -3.00 -15.95 6.57
N ALA A 188 -2.18 -16.78 5.94
CA ALA A 188 -0.97 -16.40 5.22
C ALA A 188 -0.94 -17.10 3.86
N PRO A 189 -0.21 -16.56 2.86
CA PRO A 189 0.09 -17.26 1.62
C PRO A 189 0.76 -18.62 1.89
N GLY A 190 0.56 -19.58 0.96
CA GLY A 190 1.12 -20.93 1.11
C GLY A 190 2.64 -20.91 1.32
N GLY A 191 3.10 -21.66 2.32
CA GLY A 191 4.53 -21.76 2.68
C GLY A 191 5.04 -20.74 3.69
N GLN A 192 4.29 -19.68 4.01
CA GLN A 192 4.69 -18.69 5.02
C GLN A 192 4.19 -19.05 6.41
N ASN A 193 4.98 -18.70 7.44
CA ASN A 193 4.54 -18.79 8.83
C ASN A 193 3.42 -17.76 9.09
N PRO A 194 2.22 -18.17 9.50
CA PRO A 194 1.11 -17.23 9.69
C PRO A 194 1.37 -16.17 10.75
N VAL A 195 2.16 -16.47 11.79
CA VAL A 195 2.47 -15.52 12.87
C VAL A 195 3.37 -14.41 12.34
N ASP A 196 4.45 -14.76 11.66
CA ASP A 196 5.41 -13.81 11.11
C ASP A 196 4.75 -12.92 10.06
N TYR A 197 3.92 -13.53 9.21
CA TYR A 197 3.13 -12.80 8.23
C TYR A 197 2.16 -11.79 8.87
N LEU A 198 1.43 -12.19 9.91
CA LEU A 198 0.52 -11.28 10.61
C LEU A 198 1.26 -10.16 11.34
N ILE A 199 2.43 -10.45 11.94
CA ILE A 199 3.28 -9.43 12.54
C ILE A 199 3.71 -8.41 11.48
N LEU A 200 4.19 -8.88 10.32
CA LEU A 200 4.54 -8.02 9.20
C LEU A 200 3.37 -7.14 8.77
N LEU A 201 2.18 -7.73 8.60
CA LEU A 201 0.97 -6.98 8.22
C LEU A 201 0.56 -5.93 9.25
N VAL A 202 0.81 -6.15 10.56
CA VAL A 202 0.58 -5.13 11.60
C VAL A 202 1.49 -3.92 11.37
N PHE A 203 2.80 -4.11 11.25
CA PHE A 203 3.75 -3.02 11.00
C PHE A 203 3.45 -2.31 9.68
N PHE A 204 3.22 -3.08 8.63
CA PHE A 204 2.89 -2.57 7.32
C PHE A 204 1.57 -1.77 7.31
N GLY A 205 0.52 -2.33 7.91
CA GLY A 205 -0.78 -1.67 8.04
C GLY A 205 -0.71 -0.33 8.78
N LEU A 206 0.03 -0.28 9.88
CA LEU A 206 0.26 0.94 10.66
C LEU A 206 1.12 1.96 9.89
N MET A 207 2.14 1.51 9.18
CA MET A 207 2.96 2.36 8.33
C MET A 207 2.11 3.04 7.24
N LEU A 208 1.24 2.29 6.55
CA LEU A 208 0.34 2.84 5.52
C LEU A 208 -0.66 3.85 6.08
N VAL A 209 -1.20 3.63 7.29
CA VAL A 209 -2.04 4.62 7.97
C VAL A 209 -1.22 5.86 8.31
N THR A 210 0.05 5.70 8.72
CA THR A 210 0.93 6.80 9.02
C THR A 210 1.25 7.62 7.77
N ALA A 211 1.54 6.97 6.64
CA ALA A 211 1.73 7.60 5.33
C ALA A 211 0.51 8.42 4.92
N ARG A 212 -0.69 7.81 4.98
CA ARG A 212 -1.95 8.50 4.69
C ARG A 212 -2.16 9.74 5.55
N THR A 213 -1.82 9.70 6.82
CA THR A 213 -2.05 10.81 7.76
C THR A 213 -0.94 11.86 7.75
N ALA A 214 0.18 11.60 7.08
CA ALA A 214 1.30 12.52 6.98
C ALA A 214 1.07 13.66 5.99
N VAL A 215 0.29 13.43 4.93
CA VAL A 215 0.08 14.36 3.82
C VAL A 215 -1.36 14.91 3.86
N ARG A 216 -1.50 16.25 3.71
CA ARG A 216 -2.81 16.91 3.78
C ARG A 216 -3.60 16.82 2.46
N ARG A 217 -2.92 16.91 1.32
CA ARG A 217 -3.53 16.86 -0.01
C ARG A 217 -3.34 15.48 -0.61
N ALA A 218 -4.41 14.88 -1.10
CA ALA A 218 -4.41 13.54 -1.68
C ALA A 218 -3.80 12.46 -0.76
N PRO A 219 -4.22 12.37 0.52
CA PRO A 219 -3.59 11.48 1.50
C PRO A 219 -3.61 10.00 1.13
N LEU A 220 -4.60 9.54 0.35
CA LEU A 220 -4.67 8.15 -0.11
C LEU A 220 -3.53 7.81 -1.07
N CYS A 221 -3.13 8.77 -1.93
CA CYS A 221 -2.03 8.58 -2.86
C CYS A 221 -0.67 8.44 -2.16
N ALA A 222 -0.51 9.04 -0.97
CA ALA A 222 0.68 8.79 -0.14
C ALA A 222 0.72 7.34 0.37
N GLY A 223 -0.43 6.78 0.77
CA GLY A 223 -0.56 5.35 1.09
C GLY A 223 -0.21 4.47 -0.10
N ILE A 224 -0.79 4.74 -1.29
CA ILE A 224 -0.50 3.99 -2.53
C ILE A 224 1.00 4.04 -2.87
N GLY A 225 1.63 5.21 -2.79
CA GLY A 225 3.06 5.34 -3.05
C GLY A 225 3.94 4.58 -2.05
N ALA A 226 3.60 4.64 -0.76
CA ALA A 226 4.28 3.89 0.29
C ALA A 226 4.11 2.37 0.11
N HIS A 227 2.92 1.92 -0.26
CA HIS A 227 2.61 0.52 -0.53
C HIS A 227 3.42 -0.01 -1.72
N LEU A 228 3.41 0.69 -2.85
CA LEU A 228 4.20 0.32 -4.03
C LEU A 228 5.69 0.25 -3.73
N ALA A 229 6.22 1.22 -2.99
CA ALA A 229 7.64 1.21 -2.60
C ALA A 229 7.96 0.02 -1.70
N PHE A 230 7.11 -0.30 -0.73
CA PHE A 230 7.25 -1.49 0.12
C PHE A 230 7.32 -2.76 -0.72
N LEU A 231 6.33 -2.99 -1.59
CA LEU A 231 6.30 -4.19 -2.44
C LEU A 231 7.51 -4.27 -3.37
N THR A 232 7.91 -3.15 -3.97
CA THR A 232 9.05 -3.10 -4.88
C THR A 232 10.36 -3.41 -4.16
N VAL A 233 10.59 -2.78 -3.00
CA VAL A 233 11.80 -3.04 -2.20
C VAL A 233 11.89 -4.51 -1.80
N ASN A 234 10.80 -5.08 -1.25
CA ASN A 234 10.85 -6.48 -0.80
C ASN A 234 11.05 -7.45 -1.96
N ARG A 235 10.35 -7.25 -3.07
CA ARG A 235 10.44 -8.12 -4.25
C ARG A 235 11.78 -8.04 -4.98
N VAL A 236 12.47 -6.91 -4.93
CA VAL A 236 13.83 -6.78 -5.48
C VAL A 236 14.86 -7.32 -4.49
N VAL A 237 14.75 -6.92 -3.20
CA VAL A 237 15.78 -7.21 -2.22
C VAL A 237 15.71 -8.66 -1.74
N PHE A 238 14.55 -9.13 -1.31
CA PHE A 238 14.41 -10.43 -0.64
C PHE A 238 13.92 -11.56 -1.57
N GLU A 239 13.27 -11.22 -2.68
CA GLU A 239 12.70 -12.18 -3.63
C GLU A 239 13.32 -12.02 -5.03
N GLY A 240 14.41 -11.24 -5.17
CA GLY A 240 14.95 -10.82 -6.47
C GLY A 240 15.38 -11.97 -7.37
N ASP A 241 16.03 -12.98 -6.81
CA ASP A 241 16.46 -14.18 -7.55
C ASP A 241 15.25 -15.05 -7.96
N GLU A 242 14.26 -15.20 -7.07
CA GLU A 242 13.05 -16.00 -7.35
C GLU A 242 12.12 -15.35 -8.39
N ARG A 243 12.24 -14.04 -8.55
CA ARG A 243 11.37 -13.24 -9.44
C ARG A 243 12.06 -12.76 -10.71
N ASP A 244 13.31 -13.13 -10.92
CA ASP A 244 14.11 -12.62 -12.05
C ASP A 244 14.07 -11.08 -12.09
N ALA A 245 14.36 -10.45 -10.92
CA ALA A 245 14.25 -8.99 -10.80
C ALA A 245 15.46 -8.25 -11.37
N GLY A 246 16.48 -8.95 -11.84
CA GLY A 246 17.74 -8.38 -12.35
C GLY A 246 18.65 -7.80 -11.26
N TRP A 247 18.24 -7.88 -10.00
CA TRP A 247 19.02 -7.47 -8.84
C TRP A 247 18.49 -8.13 -7.58
N SER A 248 19.41 -8.60 -6.70
CA SER A 248 19.06 -9.35 -5.51
C SER A 248 20.05 -9.13 -4.39
N VAL A 249 19.73 -9.65 -3.21
CA VAL A 249 20.58 -9.63 -2.02
C VAL A 249 20.78 -11.05 -1.49
N HIS A 250 22.02 -11.37 -1.14
CA HIS A 250 22.33 -12.55 -0.35
C HIS A 250 22.35 -12.17 1.14
N LEU A 251 21.55 -12.87 1.93
CA LEU A 251 21.43 -12.68 3.38
C LEU A 251 22.50 -13.50 4.10
N SER A 252 23.19 -12.92 5.09
CA SER A 252 24.17 -13.66 5.92
C SER A 252 23.50 -14.67 6.87
N SER A 253 22.23 -14.43 7.23
CA SER A 253 21.41 -15.33 8.04
C SER A 253 19.93 -15.06 7.80
N PRO A 254 19.01 -16.02 8.09
CA PRO A 254 17.55 -15.81 7.97
C PRO A 254 17.02 -14.65 8.83
N ASP A 255 17.65 -14.38 9.98
CA ASP A 255 17.21 -13.31 10.90
C ASP A 255 17.31 -11.91 10.27
N VAL A 256 18.05 -11.77 9.17
CA VAL A 256 18.17 -10.50 8.44
C VAL A 256 16.82 -10.05 7.85
N GLU A 257 15.86 -10.92 7.65
CA GLU A 257 14.49 -10.56 7.26
C GLU A 257 13.80 -9.66 8.30
N LEU A 258 14.26 -9.69 9.57
CA LEU A 258 13.82 -8.75 10.61
C LEU A 258 14.14 -7.29 10.29
N LEU A 259 14.98 -7.00 9.30
CA LEU A 259 15.19 -5.65 8.79
C LEU A 259 13.92 -5.05 8.15
N VAL A 260 12.98 -5.90 7.70
CA VAL A 260 11.71 -5.43 7.11
C VAL A 260 10.89 -4.65 8.14
N PRO A 261 10.49 -5.18 9.30
CA PRO A 261 9.81 -4.40 10.33
C PRO A 261 10.64 -3.21 10.82
N VAL A 262 11.97 -3.31 10.84
CA VAL A 262 12.84 -2.18 11.24
C VAL A 262 12.70 -1.01 10.27
N TYR A 263 12.83 -1.23 8.95
CA TYR A 263 12.67 -0.11 8.02
C TYR A 263 11.22 0.42 7.95
N LEU A 264 10.21 -0.40 8.24
CA LEU A 264 8.83 0.07 8.38
C LEU A 264 8.69 1.03 9.57
N LEU A 265 9.33 0.76 10.71
CA LEU A 265 9.38 1.68 11.84
C LEU A 265 10.10 2.98 11.49
N VAL A 266 11.22 2.92 10.78
CA VAL A 266 11.95 4.10 10.28
C VAL A 266 11.07 4.90 9.32
N ALA A 267 10.32 4.25 8.42
CA ALA A 267 9.37 4.90 7.53
C ALA A 267 8.25 5.61 8.32
N MET A 268 7.70 4.96 9.36
CA MET A 268 6.69 5.59 10.24
C MET A 268 7.26 6.86 10.92
N ALA A 269 8.48 6.81 11.42
CA ALA A 269 9.17 7.97 11.97
C ALA A 269 9.37 9.08 10.92
N GLY A 270 9.77 8.70 9.70
CA GLY A 270 9.89 9.62 8.55
C GLY A 270 8.57 10.32 8.20
N PHE A 271 7.46 9.57 8.15
CA PHE A 271 6.13 10.15 7.94
C PHE A 271 5.69 11.06 9.08
N ALA A 272 6.01 10.71 10.34
CA ALA A 272 5.73 11.56 11.49
C ALA A 272 6.51 12.88 11.44
N ALA A 273 7.78 12.83 11.07
CA ALA A 273 8.63 14.00 10.85
C ALA A 273 8.11 14.88 9.70
N TRP A 274 7.70 14.26 8.57
CA TRP A 274 7.08 14.96 7.45
C TRP A 274 5.83 15.72 7.89
N ARG A 275 4.92 15.05 8.60
CA ARG A 275 3.69 15.65 9.13
C ARG A 275 3.96 16.83 10.06
N TRP A 276 4.98 16.71 10.90
CA TRP A 276 5.39 17.78 11.79
C TRP A 276 5.94 19.00 11.01
N ALA A 277 6.77 18.77 10.00
CA ALA A 277 7.31 19.82 9.14
C ALA A 277 6.20 20.54 8.34
N GLU A 278 5.22 19.80 7.80
CA GLU A 278 4.06 20.40 7.12
C GLU A 278 3.20 21.26 8.06
N ARG A 279 3.04 20.84 9.32
CA ARG A 279 2.30 21.65 10.31
C ARG A 279 3.00 22.95 10.61
N ARG A 280 4.32 22.95 10.76
CA ARG A 280 5.11 24.17 11.00
C ARG A 280 5.05 25.15 9.82
N ARG A 281 5.13 24.65 8.59
CA ARG A 281 5.02 25.48 7.37
C ARG A 281 3.63 26.10 7.21
N GLY A 282 2.57 25.40 7.57
CA GLY A 282 1.19 25.89 7.46
C GLY A 282 0.77 26.82 8.61
N GLY A 283 1.54 26.94 9.69
CA GLY A 283 1.29 27.82 10.82
C GLY A 283 2.06 29.15 10.78
N ALA A 284 2.98 29.34 9.85
CA ALA A 284 3.66 30.62 9.66
C ALA A 284 2.68 31.62 9.01
N PRO A 285 2.37 32.80 9.65
CA PRO A 285 1.54 33.82 9.02
C PRO A 285 2.18 34.25 7.71
N SER A 286 1.37 34.31 6.65
CA SER A 286 1.83 34.83 5.36
C SER A 286 2.32 36.27 5.56
N ALA A 287 3.47 36.60 4.98
CA ALA A 287 3.97 37.98 4.98
C ALA A 287 2.93 39.00 4.45
N ALA A 288 1.96 38.53 3.65
CA ALA A 288 0.82 39.31 3.18
C ALA A 288 -0.19 39.65 4.29
N ASP A 289 -0.36 38.78 5.31
CA ASP A 289 -1.27 39.05 6.44
C ASP A 289 -0.68 40.11 7.40
N VAL A 290 0.62 40.12 7.61
CA VAL A 290 1.31 41.13 8.42
C VAL A 290 1.22 42.50 7.77
N GLY A 291 1.32 42.61 6.45
CA GLY A 291 1.17 43.87 5.70
C GLY A 291 -0.27 44.42 5.72
N SER A 292 -1.29 43.57 5.81
CA SER A 292 -2.68 44.00 5.83
C SER A 292 -3.11 44.54 7.20
N VAL A 293 -2.61 43.99 8.28
CA VAL A 293 -2.86 44.47 9.66
C VAL A 293 -2.19 45.85 9.89
N SER A 294 -0.95 46.02 9.39
CA SER A 294 -0.22 47.29 9.48
C SER A 294 -0.91 48.42 8.70
N ARG A 295 -1.48 48.12 7.52
CA ARG A 295 -2.23 49.14 6.71
C ARG A 295 -3.56 49.55 7.34
N ARG A 296 -4.28 48.61 7.99
CA ARG A 296 -5.53 48.98 8.73
C ARG A 296 -5.26 49.82 9.96
N ALA A 297 -4.15 49.59 10.68
CA ALA A 297 -3.78 50.40 11.82
C ALA A 297 -3.33 51.84 11.44
N ALA A 298 -2.82 52.03 10.22
CA ALA A 298 -2.44 53.37 9.71
C ALA A 298 -3.62 54.16 9.13
N ALA A 299 -4.74 53.52 8.79
CA ALA A 299 -5.91 54.18 8.21
C ALA A 299 -6.95 54.66 9.28
N THR A 300 -6.70 54.36 10.55
CA THR A 300 -7.55 54.75 11.70
C THR A 300 -6.92 55.85 12.59
N ARG A 301 -5.87 56.50 12.12
CA ARG A 301 -5.30 57.73 12.71
C ARG A 301 -5.48 58.88 11.74
#